data_62a416f0310bfa7377e531c001886900
#
_entry.id   62a416f0310bfa7377e531c001886900
#
_cell.length_a   1.000
_cell.length_b   1.000
_cell.length_c   1.000
_cell.angle_alpha   90.00
_cell.angle_beta   90.00
_cell.angle_gamma   90.00
#
_symmetry.space_group_name_H-M   'P 1'
#
loop_
_entity.id
_entity.type
_entity.pdbx_description
1 polymer ?
#
loop_
_entity_poly.entity_id
_entity_poly.type
_entity_poly.pdbx_seq_one_letter_code
_entity_poly.pdbx_strand_id
1 'polypeptide(L)'
;MKDQVKAFKAPSPIIILVCVIVFCAIASYIIPAGVYDRVKDVQTGKMVVDPSTFHYVAQKPTGFLDFFTSINKGFKGGISIIAFLFMVGGSLNILAKTGAIVAGLSALVEKLKNRSVLLIPVLMTTLATFSTLAGCNEEYLAFTPLVVSVALALGFDSLTALGMLFCSVAAGYGAGCTQPFSVGVAQGIAGVPIFSGLPYRMGIFVLLLVLNISYVMYHARKVKKDPKSSPVYEIDLLKRDKIDLSTAEKLSTRQAICLGLLGLNFVCIIVGVLKFDFYMNEISAIFLIMGILSGIICRLHPNDICDAFLEGCKGMMLPCLAVAMCKAATILLDNAKVMDTIIYYLAGMLDIFPSSIIAFGMFIIQDCFNLLVPSSSGQAAISMPIMAPLADIVGLTRQTAVFAFTFGDAFTNCIPPASGATMSYLAMANVPYKKWARFILPLIGMWWIVAFCFLTYATAIHLGPV
;
A
#
# COMPACT_ATOMS: atom_id res chain seq x y z
N MET A 1 -12.43 2.45 47.16
CA MET A 1 -13.06 1.97 45.90
C MET A 1 -12.28 2.63 44.76
N LYS A 2 -11.36 1.89 44.12
CA LYS A 2 -10.67 2.37 42.92
C LYS A 2 -11.48 1.89 41.72
N ASP A 3 -12.18 2.82 41.09
CA ASP A 3 -12.82 2.58 39.80
C ASP A 3 -11.73 2.22 38.77
N GLN A 4 -11.62 0.94 38.48
CA GLN A 4 -10.87 0.46 37.31
C GLN A 4 -11.66 0.90 36.07
N VAL A 5 -11.32 2.04 35.50
CA VAL A 5 -11.70 2.39 34.17
C VAL A 5 -11.16 1.29 33.27
N LYS A 6 -12.04 0.38 32.81
CA LYS A 6 -11.71 -0.64 31.82
C LYS A 6 -11.19 0.07 30.58
N ALA A 7 -9.88 0.12 30.42
CA ALA A 7 -9.26 0.63 29.20
C ALA A 7 -9.81 -0.21 28.04
N PHE A 8 -10.51 0.43 27.13
CA PHE A 8 -11.03 -0.20 25.92
C PHE A 8 -9.83 -0.71 25.10
N LYS A 9 -9.54 -2.01 25.18
CA LYS A 9 -8.50 -2.64 24.36
C LYS A 9 -8.96 -2.57 22.91
N ALA A 10 -8.23 -1.86 22.06
CA ALA A 10 -8.49 -1.84 20.64
C ALA A 10 -8.49 -3.30 20.11
N PRO A 11 -9.45 -3.67 19.24
CA PRO A 11 -9.50 -5.02 18.71
C PRO A 11 -8.22 -5.36 17.93
N SER A 12 -7.81 -6.63 17.97
CA SER A 12 -6.70 -7.12 17.15
C SER A 12 -6.99 -6.88 15.67
N PRO A 13 -5.97 -6.54 14.83
CA PRO A 13 -6.12 -6.45 13.39
C PRO A 13 -6.83 -7.65 12.77
N ILE A 14 -6.57 -8.85 13.27
CA ILE A 14 -7.23 -10.08 12.80
C ILE A 14 -8.73 -10.05 13.06
N ILE A 15 -9.18 -9.54 14.20
CA ILE A 15 -10.61 -9.42 14.51
C ILE A 15 -11.29 -8.50 13.48
N ILE A 16 -10.66 -7.36 13.15
CA ILE A 16 -11.19 -6.43 12.14
C ILE A 16 -11.32 -7.15 10.80
N LEU A 17 -10.31 -7.91 10.40
CA LEU A 17 -10.33 -8.67 9.14
C LEU A 17 -11.40 -9.76 9.13
N VAL A 18 -11.60 -10.48 10.24
CA VAL A 18 -12.71 -11.44 10.37
C VAL A 18 -14.04 -10.72 10.22
N CYS A 19 -14.22 -9.56 10.86
CA CYS A 19 -15.44 -8.76 10.70
C CYS A 19 -15.67 -8.34 9.24
N VAL A 20 -14.60 -7.98 8.51
CA VAL A 20 -14.71 -7.66 7.07
C VAL A 20 -15.15 -8.87 6.26
N ILE A 21 -14.58 -10.07 6.49
CA ILE A 21 -14.99 -11.29 5.79
C ILE A 21 -16.46 -11.62 6.12
N VAL A 22 -16.88 -11.50 7.39
CA VAL A 22 -18.26 -11.70 7.81
C VAL A 22 -19.20 -10.70 7.12
N PHE A 23 -18.80 -9.42 7.05
CA PHE A 23 -19.56 -8.40 6.34
C PHE A 23 -19.71 -8.75 4.85
N CYS A 24 -18.65 -9.18 4.17
CA CYS A 24 -18.70 -9.62 2.77
C CYS A 24 -19.61 -10.86 2.60
N ALA A 25 -19.58 -11.79 3.54
CA ALA A 25 -20.47 -12.93 3.53
C ALA A 25 -21.95 -12.51 3.69
N ILE A 26 -22.25 -11.58 4.61
CA ILE A 26 -23.60 -11.02 4.78
C ILE A 26 -24.04 -10.25 3.53
N ALA A 27 -23.15 -9.45 2.94
CA ALA A 27 -23.40 -8.71 1.71
C ALA A 27 -23.85 -9.64 0.57
N SER A 28 -23.34 -10.87 0.51
CA SER A 28 -23.74 -11.87 -0.48
C SER A 28 -25.20 -12.33 -0.37
N TYR A 29 -25.86 -12.08 0.76
CA TYR A 29 -27.30 -12.37 0.96
C TYR A 29 -28.18 -11.17 0.64
N ILE A 30 -27.66 -9.96 0.80
CA ILE A 30 -28.43 -8.71 0.71
C ILE A 30 -28.34 -8.13 -0.72
N ILE A 31 -27.14 -8.14 -1.33
CA ILE A 31 -26.90 -7.55 -2.62
C ILE A 31 -27.27 -8.58 -3.71
N PRO A 32 -28.14 -8.24 -4.68
CA PRO A 32 -28.48 -9.13 -5.77
C PRO A 32 -27.24 -9.52 -6.59
N ALA A 33 -27.15 -10.78 -6.97
CA ALA A 33 -26.07 -11.24 -7.84
C ALA A 33 -26.29 -10.73 -9.27
N GLY A 34 -25.27 -10.20 -9.87
CA GLY A 34 -25.24 -9.72 -11.24
C GLY A 34 -23.90 -9.95 -11.88
N VAL A 35 -23.87 -10.01 -13.19
CA VAL A 35 -22.66 -10.19 -13.98
C VAL A 35 -22.71 -9.33 -15.22
N TYR A 36 -21.51 -8.92 -15.66
CA TYR A 36 -21.29 -8.41 -17.00
C TYR A 36 -20.77 -9.53 -17.89
N ASP A 37 -21.12 -9.51 -19.15
CA ASP A 37 -20.45 -10.35 -20.13
C ASP A 37 -19.01 -9.85 -20.35
N ARG A 38 -18.10 -10.81 -20.51
CA ARG A 38 -16.69 -10.52 -20.74
C ARG A 38 -16.34 -10.86 -22.17
N VAL A 39 -15.96 -9.83 -22.93
CA VAL A 39 -15.53 -9.96 -24.32
C VAL A 39 -14.02 -9.82 -24.41
N LYS A 40 -13.43 -10.49 -25.40
CA LYS A 40 -12.00 -10.36 -25.64
C LYS A 40 -11.73 -9.04 -26.40
N ASP A 41 -11.03 -8.14 -25.74
CA ASP A 41 -10.60 -6.89 -26.38
C ASP A 41 -9.64 -7.22 -27.54
N VAL A 42 -9.96 -6.70 -28.71
CA VAL A 42 -9.21 -6.95 -29.95
C VAL A 42 -7.82 -6.31 -29.91
N GLN A 43 -7.65 -5.20 -29.16
CA GLN A 43 -6.39 -4.46 -29.10
C GLN A 43 -5.43 -5.03 -28.04
N THR A 44 -5.95 -5.40 -26.89
CA THR A 44 -5.12 -5.87 -25.76
C THR A 44 -5.09 -7.39 -25.63
N GLY A 45 -5.98 -8.10 -26.31
CA GLY A 45 -6.13 -9.55 -26.20
C GLY A 45 -6.67 -10.03 -24.84
N LYS A 46 -7.01 -9.12 -23.93
CA LYS A 46 -7.51 -9.41 -22.58
C LYS A 46 -9.03 -9.49 -22.57
N MET A 47 -9.56 -10.24 -21.60
CA MET A 47 -11.00 -10.25 -21.32
C MET A 47 -11.38 -8.94 -20.63
N VAL A 48 -12.25 -8.16 -21.24
CA VAL A 48 -12.79 -6.92 -20.72
C VAL A 48 -14.30 -7.05 -20.49
N VAL A 49 -14.82 -6.27 -19.57
CA VAL A 49 -16.25 -6.21 -19.28
C VAL A 49 -16.95 -5.38 -20.36
N ASP A 50 -18.06 -5.89 -20.89
CA ASP A 50 -18.94 -5.08 -21.73
C ASP A 50 -19.94 -4.33 -20.85
N PRO A 51 -19.86 -2.99 -20.75
CA PRO A 51 -20.71 -2.19 -19.85
C PRO A 51 -22.22 -2.29 -20.14
N SER A 52 -22.57 -2.64 -21.37
CA SER A 52 -23.98 -2.71 -21.82
C SER A 52 -24.68 -4.02 -21.45
N THR A 53 -23.94 -5.01 -20.98
CA THR A 53 -24.42 -6.40 -20.82
C THR A 53 -24.81 -6.77 -19.39
N PHE A 54 -24.86 -5.80 -18.46
CA PHE A 54 -25.19 -6.11 -17.07
C PHE A 54 -26.55 -6.79 -16.99
N HIS A 55 -26.56 -7.95 -16.33
CA HIS A 55 -27.79 -8.66 -16.03
C HIS A 55 -27.74 -9.35 -14.67
N TYR A 56 -28.89 -9.44 -14.03
CA TYR A 56 -29.00 -10.20 -12.78
C TYR A 56 -28.97 -11.69 -13.06
N VAL A 57 -28.30 -12.40 -12.17
CA VAL A 57 -28.21 -13.88 -12.23
C VAL A 57 -28.77 -14.49 -10.95
N ALA A 58 -28.94 -15.81 -10.95
CA ALA A 58 -29.39 -16.50 -9.76
C ALA A 58 -28.45 -16.25 -8.59
N GLN A 59 -29.01 -15.81 -7.47
CA GLN A 59 -28.26 -15.52 -6.27
C GLN A 59 -27.61 -16.79 -5.72
N LYS A 60 -26.35 -16.71 -5.41
CA LYS A 60 -25.56 -17.78 -4.80
C LYS A 60 -24.88 -17.24 -3.52
N PRO A 61 -25.65 -17.13 -2.41
CA PRO A 61 -25.10 -16.61 -1.17
C PRO A 61 -23.95 -17.47 -0.65
N THR A 62 -23.05 -16.85 0.08
CA THR A 62 -21.92 -17.52 0.72
C THR A 62 -22.41 -18.59 1.70
N GLY A 63 -22.15 -19.87 1.41
CA GLY A 63 -22.45 -20.97 2.31
C GLY A 63 -21.52 -20.99 3.54
N PHE A 64 -21.96 -21.69 4.59
CA PHE A 64 -21.13 -21.84 5.80
C PHE A 64 -19.76 -22.42 5.50
N LEU A 65 -19.69 -23.46 4.67
CA LEU A 65 -18.42 -24.07 4.28
C LEU A 65 -17.60 -23.14 3.37
N ASP A 66 -18.26 -22.37 2.48
CA ASP A 66 -17.59 -21.42 1.59
C ASP A 66 -16.89 -20.32 2.37
N PHE A 67 -17.49 -19.86 3.48
CA PHE A 67 -16.87 -18.88 4.37
C PHE A 67 -15.51 -19.39 4.89
N PHE A 68 -15.42 -20.58 5.43
CA PHE A 68 -14.18 -21.14 5.95
C PHE A 68 -13.18 -21.52 4.84
N THR A 69 -13.67 -22.09 3.74
CA THR A 69 -12.80 -22.45 2.61
C THR A 69 -12.25 -21.22 1.89
N SER A 70 -12.93 -20.07 1.95
CA SER A 70 -12.43 -18.81 1.39
C SER A 70 -11.08 -18.40 1.99
N ILE A 71 -10.86 -18.67 3.27
CA ILE A 71 -9.59 -18.37 3.96
C ILE A 71 -8.44 -19.15 3.31
N ASN A 72 -8.64 -20.44 3.05
CA ASN A 72 -7.64 -21.26 2.36
C ASN A 72 -7.43 -20.79 0.91
N LYS A 73 -8.51 -20.47 0.19
CA LYS A 73 -8.43 -19.88 -1.15
C LYS A 73 -7.72 -18.52 -1.11
N GLY A 74 -7.92 -17.74 -0.04
CA GLY A 74 -7.22 -16.47 0.21
C GLY A 74 -5.71 -16.64 0.33
N PHE A 75 -5.24 -17.67 1.06
CA PHE A 75 -3.82 -18.04 1.09
C PHE A 75 -3.30 -18.37 -0.31
N LYS A 76 -4.00 -19.19 -1.08
CA LYS A 76 -3.62 -19.51 -2.46
C LYS A 76 -3.58 -18.27 -3.35
N GLY A 77 -4.57 -17.38 -3.23
CA GLY A 77 -4.65 -16.14 -4.01
C GLY A 77 -3.63 -15.09 -3.61
N GLY A 78 -3.12 -15.13 -2.36
CA GLY A 78 -2.10 -14.23 -1.83
C GLY A 78 -0.69 -14.84 -1.77
N ILE A 79 -0.48 -16.07 -2.30
CA ILE A 79 0.74 -16.84 -2.06
C ILE A 79 2.01 -16.11 -2.47
N SER A 80 2.00 -15.36 -3.57
CA SER A 80 3.15 -14.60 -4.04
C SER A 80 3.58 -13.52 -3.04
N ILE A 81 2.61 -12.80 -2.46
CA ILE A 81 2.88 -11.78 -1.42
C ILE A 81 3.34 -12.46 -0.13
N ILE A 82 2.71 -13.55 0.26
CA ILE A 82 3.06 -14.30 1.47
C ILE A 82 4.48 -14.84 1.37
N ALA A 83 4.83 -15.48 0.25
CA ALA A 83 6.19 -15.97 -0.02
C ALA A 83 7.21 -14.82 -0.02
N PHE A 84 6.88 -13.69 -0.68
CA PHE A 84 7.69 -12.48 -0.67
C PHE A 84 7.97 -11.99 0.75
N LEU A 85 6.94 -11.86 1.60
CA LEU A 85 7.10 -11.39 2.98
C LEU A 85 8.00 -12.32 3.80
N PHE A 86 7.86 -13.65 3.66
CA PHE A 86 8.72 -14.60 4.35
C PHE A 86 10.17 -14.51 3.87
N MET A 87 10.40 -14.46 2.56
CA MET A 87 11.76 -14.39 2.00
C MET A 87 12.45 -13.09 2.39
N VAL A 88 11.77 -11.96 2.26
CA VAL A 88 12.35 -10.65 2.59
C VAL A 88 12.50 -10.48 4.10
N GLY A 89 11.47 -10.82 4.89
CA GLY A 89 11.52 -10.73 6.34
C GLY A 89 12.61 -11.62 6.95
N GLY A 90 12.73 -12.87 6.48
CA GLY A 90 13.80 -13.77 6.86
C GLY A 90 15.18 -13.23 6.51
N SER A 91 15.36 -12.72 5.29
CA SER A 91 16.63 -12.16 4.81
C SER A 91 17.07 -10.92 5.58
N LEU A 92 16.14 -10.02 5.86
CA LEU A 92 16.42 -8.82 6.65
C LEU A 92 16.76 -9.17 8.11
N ASN A 93 16.17 -10.24 8.66
CA ASN A 93 16.51 -10.66 10.01
C ASN A 93 17.90 -11.30 10.09
N ILE A 94 18.37 -12.01 9.05
CA ILE A 94 19.77 -12.42 8.95
C ILE A 94 20.68 -11.19 9.00
N LEU A 95 20.38 -10.16 8.20
CA LEU A 95 21.14 -8.91 8.22
C LEU A 95 21.09 -8.25 9.61
N ALA A 96 19.93 -8.22 10.27
CA ALA A 96 19.77 -7.68 11.62
C ALA A 96 20.64 -8.43 12.65
N LYS A 97 20.71 -9.77 12.54
CA LYS A 97 21.55 -10.63 13.41
C LYS A 97 23.04 -10.32 13.29
N THR A 98 23.51 -9.78 12.15
CA THR A 98 24.90 -9.32 11.99
C THR A 98 25.22 -8.10 12.85
N GLY A 99 24.23 -7.43 13.43
CA GLY A 99 24.38 -6.15 14.11
C GLY A 99 24.60 -4.97 13.17
N ALA A 100 24.69 -5.19 11.85
CA ALA A 100 24.97 -4.14 10.86
C ALA A 100 23.92 -3.03 10.88
N ILE A 101 22.63 -3.39 11.04
CA ILE A 101 21.53 -2.44 11.11
C ILE A 101 21.68 -1.52 12.34
N VAL A 102 21.95 -2.11 13.52
CA VAL A 102 22.09 -1.34 14.77
C VAL A 102 23.30 -0.44 14.71
N ALA A 103 24.46 -0.95 14.26
CA ALA A 103 25.67 -0.16 14.09
C ALA A 103 25.50 0.96 13.06
N GLY A 104 24.81 0.69 11.91
CA GLY A 104 24.47 1.68 10.90
C GLY A 104 23.50 2.74 11.41
N LEU A 105 22.48 2.34 12.20
CA LEU A 105 21.55 3.27 12.84
C LEU A 105 22.27 4.19 13.84
N SER A 106 23.16 3.63 14.65
CA SER A 106 23.95 4.43 15.60
C SER A 106 24.81 5.48 14.87
N ALA A 107 25.49 5.06 13.81
CA ALA A 107 26.28 5.98 12.98
C ALA A 107 25.41 7.05 12.28
N LEU A 108 24.21 6.66 11.81
CA LEU A 108 23.25 7.60 11.20
C LEU A 108 22.70 8.60 12.22
N VAL A 109 22.32 8.13 13.41
CA VAL A 109 21.86 8.99 14.51
C VAL A 109 22.92 9.99 14.90
N GLU A 110 24.16 9.54 15.06
CA GLU A 110 25.27 10.42 15.40
C GLU A 110 25.53 11.48 14.33
N LYS A 111 25.50 11.09 13.05
CA LYS A 111 25.71 12.00 11.91
C LYS A 111 24.56 12.99 11.71
N LEU A 112 23.32 12.57 11.99
CA LEU A 112 22.10 13.35 11.75
C LEU A 112 21.52 13.97 13.02
N LYS A 113 22.15 13.80 14.19
CA LYS A 113 21.63 14.31 15.47
C LYS A 113 21.24 15.80 15.45
N ASN A 114 21.90 16.59 14.59
CA ASN A 114 21.59 18.00 14.39
C ASN A 114 20.70 18.29 13.18
N ARG A 115 20.46 17.31 12.28
CA ARG A 115 19.69 17.46 11.03
C ARG A 115 18.70 16.30 10.80
N SER A 116 18.29 15.62 11.86
CA SER A 116 17.41 14.43 11.77
C SER A 116 16.11 14.67 10.98
N VAL A 117 15.61 15.92 10.96
CA VAL A 117 14.39 16.28 10.23
C VAL A 117 14.57 16.21 8.71
N LEU A 118 15.81 16.31 8.18
CA LEU A 118 16.07 16.17 6.75
C LEU A 118 15.92 14.72 6.25
N LEU A 119 16.00 13.73 7.13
CA LEU A 119 15.79 12.34 6.76
C LEU A 119 14.39 12.12 6.17
N ILE A 120 13.37 12.77 6.75
CA ILE A 120 11.97 12.62 6.32
C ILE A 120 11.79 13.00 4.84
N PRO A 121 12.14 14.23 4.38
CA PRO A 121 11.96 14.59 2.99
C PRO A 121 12.81 13.75 2.04
N VAL A 122 14.05 13.39 2.40
CA VAL A 122 14.92 12.58 1.55
C VAL A 122 14.34 11.18 1.36
N LEU A 123 13.97 10.51 2.46
CA LEU A 123 13.39 9.16 2.39
C LEU A 123 12.05 9.17 1.63
N MET A 124 11.16 10.12 1.96
CA MET A 124 9.86 10.22 1.31
C MET A 124 9.98 10.50 -0.18
N THR A 125 10.88 11.39 -0.59
CA THR A 125 11.11 11.66 -2.03
C THR A 125 11.61 10.42 -2.75
N THR A 126 12.55 9.69 -2.16
CA THR A 126 13.08 8.45 -2.75
C THR A 126 12.00 7.39 -2.91
N LEU A 127 11.24 7.10 -1.84
CA LEU A 127 10.19 6.09 -1.88
C LEU A 127 9.05 6.49 -2.85
N ALA A 128 8.62 7.76 -2.83
CA ALA A 128 7.58 8.24 -3.72
C ALA A 128 8.01 8.17 -5.19
N THR A 129 9.29 8.47 -5.48
CA THR A 129 9.84 8.35 -6.84
C THR A 129 9.78 6.90 -7.33
N PHE A 130 10.15 5.92 -6.49
CA PHE A 130 10.04 4.51 -6.88
C PHE A 130 8.59 4.05 -7.02
N SER A 131 7.70 4.51 -6.14
CA SER A 131 6.28 4.21 -6.27
C SER A 131 5.68 4.75 -7.56
N THR A 132 6.03 5.97 -7.97
CA THR A 132 5.47 6.59 -9.18
C THR A 132 6.09 6.03 -10.47
N LEU A 133 7.33 5.54 -10.43
CA LEU A 133 8.03 4.99 -11.60
C LEU A 133 7.77 3.49 -11.78
N ALA A 134 7.94 2.71 -10.72
CA ALA A 134 7.94 1.25 -10.76
C ALA A 134 6.71 0.61 -10.10
N GLY A 135 5.88 1.38 -9.40
CA GLY A 135 4.72 0.86 -8.69
C GLY A 135 5.07 0.15 -7.38
N CYS A 136 6.22 0.48 -6.78
CA CYS A 136 6.61 -0.11 -5.50
C CYS A 136 5.67 0.34 -4.38
N ASN A 137 5.10 -0.62 -3.67
CA ASN A 137 4.23 -0.45 -2.51
C ASN A 137 4.45 -1.57 -1.50
N GLU A 138 4.14 -2.80 -1.90
CA GLU A 138 4.24 -3.96 -1.02
C GLU A 138 5.69 -4.27 -0.65
N GLU A 139 6.64 -3.92 -1.51
CA GLU A 139 8.08 -4.06 -1.29
C GLU A 139 8.55 -3.27 -0.06
N TYR A 140 7.89 -2.15 0.24
CA TYR A 140 8.23 -1.32 1.40
C TYR A 140 7.79 -1.93 2.73
N LEU A 141 6.90 -2.94 2.72
CA LEU A 141 6.54 -3.69 3.93
C LEU A 141 7.78 -4.22 4.64
N ALA A 142 8.70 -4.77 3.88
CA ALA A 142 9.93 -5.33 4.40
C ALA A 142 10.81 -4.29 5.13
N PHE A 143 10.69 -3.01 4.77
CA PHE A 143 11.45 -1.92 5.40
C PHE A 143 10.77 -1.32 6.62
N THR A 144 9.52 -1.66 6.88
CA THR A 144 8.76 -1.06 7.98
C THR A 144 9.49 -1.17 9.32
N PRO A 145 10.01 -2.33 9.76
CA PRO A 145 10.72 -2.42 11.02
C PRO A 145 11.97 -1.53 11.06
N LEU A 146 12.69 -1.44 9.95
CA LEU A 146 13.88 -0.60 9.84
C LEU A 146 13.51 0.88 9.97
N VAL A 147 12.53 1.35 9.19
CA VAL A 147 12.09 2.75 9.22
C VAL A 147 11.53 3.15 10.59
N VAL A 148 10.77 2.25 11.24
CA VAL A 148 10.28 2.45 12.61
C VAL A 148 11.46 2.58 13.59
N SER A 149 12.44 1.68 13.53
CA SER A 149 13.60 1.71 14.40
C SER A 149 14.42 3.00 14.23
N VAL A 150 14.64 3.42 12.96
CA VAL A 150 15.34 4.68 12.66
C VAL A 150 14.55 5.88 13.20
N ALA A 151 13.25 5.94 12.96
CA ALA A 151 12.40 7.02 13.43
C ALA A 151 12.45 7.16 14.96
N LEU A 152 12.31 6.05 15.69
CA LEU A 152 12.38 6.02 17.15
C LEU A 152 13.76 6.43 17.67
N ALA A 153 14.84 5.98 17.02
CA ALA A 153 16.21 6.35 17.37
C ALA A 153 16.49 7.85 17.19
N LEU A 154 15.85 8.50 16.21
CA LEU A 154 15.95 9.93 15.94
C LEU A 154 15.01 10.80 16.80
N GLY A 155 14.26 10.18 17.70
CA GLY A 155 13.32 10.86 18.59
C GLY A 155 11.95 11.14 18.01
N PHE A 156 11.60 10.49 16.88
CA PHE A 156 10.26 10.49 16.30
C PHE A 156 9.41 9.35 16.87
N ASP A 157 8.23 9.15 16.33
CA ASP A 157 7.31 8.07 16.72
C ASP A 157 7.03 7.10 15.56
N SER A 158 6.38 5.98 15.87
CA SER A 158 5.99 4.99 14.87
C SER A 158 4.98 5.53 13.85
N LEU A 159 4.17 6.54 14.18
CA LEU A 159 3.27 7.19 13.23
C LEU A 159 4.04 8.01 12.19
N THR A 160 5.12 8.69 12.60
CA THR A 160 6.03 9.36 11.66
C THR A 160 6.65 8.35 10.68
N ALA A 161 7.09 7.20 11.19
CA ALA A 161 7.64 6.13 10.35
C ALA A 161 6.63 5.62 9.32
N LEU A 162 5.43 5.30 9.76
CA LEU A 162 4.33 4.88 8.89
C LEU A 162 3.93 5.99 7.90
N GLY A 163 3.91 7.25 8.36
CA GLY A 163 3.66 8.40 7.50
C GLY A 163 4.70 8.53 6.37
N MET A 164 5.99 8.31 6.69
CA MET A 164 7.04 8.30 5.66
C MET A 164 6.80 7.22 4.59
N LEU A 165 6.33 6.04 4.97
CA LEU A 165 6.06 4.94 4.04
C LEU A 165 4.76 5.20 3.25
N PHE A 166 3.63 5.28 3.93
CA PHE A 166 2.32 5.39 3.30
C PHE A 166 2.13 6.65 2.46
N CYS A 167 2.54 7.82 3.00
CA CYS A 167 2.33 9.06 2.28
C CYS A 167 3.25 9.15 1.04
N SER A 168 4.40 8.46 1.05
CA SER A 168 5.24 8.33 -0.14
C SER A 168 4.57 7.50 -1.22
N VAL A 169 4.01 6.35 -0.84
CA VAL A 169 3.24 5.49 -1.74
C VAL A 169 2.04 6.23 -2.30
N ALA A 170 1.26 6.91 -1.44
CA ALA A 170 0.08 7.68 -1.87
C ALA A 170 0.43 8.79 -2.88
N ALA A 171 1.56 9.50 -2.69
CA ALA A 171 2.03 10.47 -3.68
C ALA A 171 2.44 9.80 -5.00
N GLY A 172 3.16 8.67 -4.92
CA GLY A 172 3.62 7.94 -6.09
C GLY A 172 2.49 7.34 -6.91
N TYR A 173 1.58 6.63 -6.27
CA TYR A 173 0.41 6.01 -6.92
C TYR A 173 -0.61 7.04 -7.38
N GLY A 174 -0.88 8.07 -6.56
CA GLY A 174 -1.83 9.13 -6.92
C GLY A 174 -1.40 9.92 -8.16
N ALA A 175 -0.11 10.13 -8.35
CA ALA A 175 0.43 10.71 -9.57
C ALA A 175 0.55 9.69 -10.70
N GLY A 176 1.05 8.49 -10.42
CA GLY A 176 1.17 7.38 -11.35
C GLY A 176 1.90 7.76 -12.64
N CYS A 177 3.11 8.35 -12.57
CA CYS A 177 3.78 8.89 -13.75
C CYS A 177 4.05 7.82 -14.82
N THR A 178 4.70 6.74 -14.43
CA THR A 178 5.02 5.61 -15.33
C THR A 178 4.75 4.26 -14.67
N GLN A 179 3.85 4.26 -13.71
CA GLN A 179 3.52 3.08 -12.94
C GLN A 179 2.78 2.03 -13.79
N PRO A 180 3.35 0.83 -13.99
CA PRO A 180 2.78 -0.14 -14.93
C PRO A 180 1.51 -0.82 -14.41
N PHE A 181 1.40 -1.09 -13.10
CA PHE A 181 0.36 -1.94 -12.51
C PHE A 181 -0.98 -1.23 -12.25
N SER A 182 -0.99 0.10 -12.15
CA SER A 182 -2.19 0.92 -12.01
C SER A 182 -2.44 1.67 -13.32
N VAL A 183 -1.66 2.73 -13.56
CA VAL A 183 -1.84 3.63 -14.71
C VAL A 183 -1.66 2.91 -16.04
N GLY A 184 -0.61 2.09 -16.18
CA GLY A 184 -0.37 1.36 -17.43
C GLY A 184 -1.53 0.44 -17.81
N VAL A 185 -2.07 -0.30 -16.83
CA VAL A 185 -3.23 -1.16 -17.04
C VAL A 185 -4.48 -0.35 -17.36
N ALA A 186 -4.75 0.72 -16.59
CA ALA A 186 -5.92 1.56 -16.78
C ALA A 186 -5.92 2.26 -18.16
N GLN A 187 -4.78 2.81 -18.57
CA GLN A 187 -4.61 3.42 -19.88
C GLN A 187 -4.74 2.41 -21.02
N GLY A 188 -4.15 1.22 -20.87
CA GLY A 188 -4.28 0.15 -21.83
C GLY A 188 -5.74 -0.27 -22.05
N ILE A 189 -6.54 -0.37 -20.99
CA ILE A 189 -7.96 -0.70 -21.06
C ILE A 189 -8.77 0.45 -21.64
N ALA A 190 -8.47 1.69 -21.23
CA ALA A 190 -9.15 2.90 -21.74
C ALA A 190 -8.82 3.20 -23.22
N GLY A 191 -7.84 2.51 -23.81
CA GLY A 191 -7.41 2.73 -25.20
C GLY A 191 -6.67 4.06 -25.39
N VAL A 192 -6.05 4.62 -24.32
CA VAL A 192 -5.20 5.81 -24.42
C VAL A 192 -3.72 5.40 -24.40
N PRO A 193 -2.83 6.22 -25.01
CA PRO A 193 -1.40 5.87 -25.03
C PRO A 193 -0.83 5.66 -23.64
N ILE A 194 -0.05 4.59 -23.47
CA ILE A 194 0.55 4.24 -22.18
C ILE A 194 1.48 5.36 -21.71
N PHE A 195 1.36 5.70 -20.41
CA PHE A 195 2.06 6.79 -19.72
C PHE A 195 1.79 8.19 -20.31
N SER A 196 0.71 8.37 -21.07
CA SER A 196 0.28 9.68 -21.53
C SER A 196 -0.14 10.60 -20.38
N GLY A 197 -0.14 11.91 -20.63
CA GLY A 197 -0.42 12.92 -19.59
C GLY A 197 0.73 13.11 -18.59
N LEU A 198 1.96 12.66 -18.92
CA LEU A 198 3.12 12.70 -18.01
C LEU A 198 3.40 14.09 -17.40
N PRO A 199 3.39 15.23 -18.14
CA PRO A 199 3.62 16.55 -17.54
C PRO A 199 2.60 16.88 -16.46
N TYR A 200 1.34 16.54 -16.70
CA TYR A 200 0.25 16.75 -15.73
C TYR A 200 0.44 15.88 -14.49
N ARG A 201 0.81 14.60 -14.68
CA ARG A 201 1.13 13.65 -13.60
C ARG A 201 2.32 14.11 -12.76
N MET A 202 3.34 14.67 -13.39
CA MET A 202 4.50 15.24 -12.68
C MET A 202 4.11 16.44 -11.80
N GLY A 203 3.20 17.29 -12.27
CA GLY A 203 2.65 18.38 -11.46
C GLY A 203 1.91 17.87 -10.22
N ILE A 204 1.06 16.84 -10.40
CA ILE A 204 0.38 16.15 -9.30
C ILE A 204 1.39 15.51 -8.33
N PHE A 205 2.42 14.84 -8.87
CA PHE A 205 3.46 14.21 -8.07
C PHE A 205 4.15 15.19 -7.13
N VAL A 206 4.64 16.30 -7.67
CA VAL A 206 5.34 17.33 -6.89
C VAL A 206 4.42 17.90 -5.82
N LEU A 207 3.16 18.22 -6.16
CA LEU A 207 2.23 18.78 -5.19
C LEU A 207 1.91 17.79 -4.06
N LEU A 208 1.56 16.54 -4.40
CA LEU A 208 1.29 15.50 -3.40
C LEU A 208 2.50 15.21 -2.53
N LEU A 209 3.70 15.16 -3.13
CA LEU A 209 4.95 14.94 -2.39
C LEU A 209 5.21 16.06 -1.39
N VAL A 210 5.11 17.32 -1.80
CA VAL A 210 5.32 18.49 -0.92
C VAL A 210 4.28 18.51 0.20
N LEU A 211 3.01 18.26 -0.13
CA LEU A 211 1.92 18.18 0.86
C LEU A 211 2.20 17.09 1.90
N ASN A 212 2.54 15.90 1.44
CA ASN A 212 2.77 14.74 2.30
C ASN A 212 4.01 14.93 3.18
N ILE A 213 5.12 15.40 2.61
CA ILE A 213 6.32 15.74 3.39
C ILE A 213 5.99 16.79 4.44
N SER A 214 5.27 17.84 4.09
CA SER A 214 4.90 18.92 5.01
C SER A 214 4.04 18.40 6.17
N TYR A 215 3.08 17.53 5.89
CA TYR A 215 2.21 16.91 6.88
C TYR A 215 3.00 16.03 7.86
N VAL A 216 3.81 15.12 7.33
CA VAL A 216 4.63 14.21 8.16
C VAL A 216 5.68 14.99 8.96
N MET A 217 6.31 16.00 8.37
CA MET A 217 7.26 16.87 9.08
C MET A 217 6.60 17.68 10.18
N TYR A 218 5.39 18.19 9.96
CA TYR A 218 4.65 18.90 11.00
C TYR A 218 4.42 18.00 12.22
N HIS A 219 3.92 16.78 11.99
CA HIS A 219 3.74 15.79 13.05
C HIS A 219 5.07 15.41 13.74
N ALA A 220 6.10 15.11 12.96
CA ALA A 220 7.41 14.74 13.45
C ALA A 220 8.06 15.84 14.33
N ARG A 221 7.94 17.11 13.92
CA ARG A 221 8.43 18.25 14.71
C ARG A 221 7.68 18.40 16.03
N LYS A 222 6.34 18.20 16.01
CA LYS A 222 5.51 18.24 17.22
C LYS A 222 5.95 17.16 18.21
N VAL A 223 6.09 15.91 17.73
CA VAL A 223 6.52 14.76 18.56
C VAL A 223 7.94 14.96 19.08
N LYS A 224 8.85 15.48 18.26
CA LYS A 224 10.24 15.73 18.67
C LYS A 224 10.34 16.79 19.76
N LYS A 225 9.46 17.83 19.74
CA LYS A 225 9.41 18.87 20.75
C LYS A 225 8.78 18.36 22.05
N ASP A 226 7.72 17.60 21.93
CA ASP A 226 7.01 16.98 23.06
C ASP A 226 6.63 15.52 22.71
N PRO A 227 7.45 14.55 23.13
CA PRO A 227 7.19 13.12 22.85
C PRO A 227 5.85 12.63 23.39
N LYS A 228 5.33 13.20 24.48
CA LYS A 228 4.04 12.82 25.05
C LYS A 228 2.86 13.25 24.16
N SER A 229 3.06 14.17 23.24
CA SER A 229 2.03 14.57 22.27
C SER A 229 1.74 13.50 21.22
N SER A 230 2.59 12.46 21.12
CA SER A 230 2.38 11.34 20.21
C SER A 230 1.23 10.45 20.67
N PRO A 231 0.25 10.15 19.80
CA PRO A 231 -0.82 9.21 20.11
C PRO A 231 -0.33 7.79 20.45
N VAL A 232 0.87 7.42 20.02
CA VAL A 232 1.48 6.09 20.21
C VAL A 232 2.63 6.08 21.21
N TYR A 233 2.79 7.15 22.01
CA TYR A 233 3.90 7.33 22.95
C TYR A 233 4.15 6.12 23.85
N GLU A 234 3.11 5.61 24.53
CA GLU A 234 3.24 4.45 25.43
C GLU A 234 3.67 3.18 24.73
N ILE A 235 3.20 2.97 23.49
CA ILE A 235 3.56 1.81 22.66
C ILE A 235 5.01 1.92 22.23
N ASP A 236 5.45 3.12 21.87
CA ASP A 236 6.79 3.37 21.39
C ASP A 236 7.84 3.34 22.49
N LEU A 237 7.47 3.66 23.75
CA LEU A 237 8.35 3.45 24.90
C LEU A 237 8.80 1.99 25.02
N LEU A 238 7.85 1.04 24.91
CA LEU A 238 8.15 -0.39 24.96
C LEU A 238 9.04 -0.88 23.83
N LYS A 239 9.08 -0.14 22.71
CA LYS A 239 9.97 -0.45 21.58
C LYS A 239 11.35 0.17 21.78
N ARG A 240 11.41 1.40 22.30
CA ARG A 240 12.67 2.12 22.59
C ARG A 240 13.50 1.39 23.62
N ASP A 241 12.87 0.79 24.63
CA ASP A 241 13.53 -0.02 25.65
C ASP A 241 14.23 -1.25 25.06
N LYS A 242 13.84 -1.68 23.86
CA LYS A 242 14.45 -2.81 23.12
C LYS A 242 15.53 -2.37 22.12
N ILE A 243 15.60 -1.07 21.80
CA ILE A 243 16.63 -0.51 20.94
C ILE A 243 17.72 0.09 21.84
N ASP A 244 18.60 -0.77 22.34
CA ASP A 244 19.77 -0.31 23.07
C ASP A 244 20.87 0.11 22.10
N LEU A 245 20.87 1.40 21.74
CA LEU A 245 21.92 1.99 20.91
C LEU A 245 23.18 2.34 21.71
N SER A 246 23.11 2.31 23.05
CA SER A 246 24.23 2.64 23.93
C SER A 246 25.29 1.55 23.96
N THR A 247 24.89 0.31 23.63
CA THR A 247 25.77 -0.88 23.55
C THR A 247 26.27 -1.13 22.13
N ALA A 248 25.90 -0.28 21.14
CA ALA A 248 26.31 -0.48 19.77
C ALA A 248 27.82 -0.27 19.62
N GLU A 249 28.54 -1.33 19.29
CA GLU A 249 29.93 -1.25 18.86
C GLU A 249 30.07 -0.31 17.65
N LYS A 250 31.24 0.31 17.51
CA LYS A 250 31.52 1.12 16.32
C LYS A 250 31.33 0.27 15.06
N LEU A 251 30.74 0.86 14.05
CA LEU A 251 30.48 0.22 12.77
C LEU A 251 31.76 -0.44 12.23
N SER A 252 31.80 -1.76 12.20
CA SER A 252 32.92 -2.53 11.67
C SER A 252 32.90 -2.52 10.13
N THR A 253 34.07 -2.74 9.51
CA THR A 253 34.18 -2.81 8.04
C THR A 253 33.24 -3.88 7.44
N ARG A 254 33.06 -5.03 8.11
CA ARG A 254 32.15 -6.08 7.64
C ARG A 254 30.70 -5.65 7.68
N GLN A 255 30.30 -5.01 8.76
CA GLN A 255 28.96 -4.44 8.90
C GLN A 255 28.71 -3.32 7.87
N ALA A 256 29.71 -2.49 7.60
CA ALA A 256 29.63 -1.47 6.55
C ALA A 256 29.45 -2.11 5.15
N ILE A 257 30.15 -3.22 4.86
CA ILE A 257 29.96 -3.99 3.62
C ILE A 257 28.54 -4.55 3.55
N CYS A 258 27.98 -5.09 4.64
CA CYS A 258 26.62 -5.59 4.69
C CYS A 258 25.58 -4.48 4.42
N LEU A 259 25.79 -3.26 4.95
CA LEU A 259 24.97 -2.11 4.63
C LEU A 259 25.13 -1.66 3.17
N GLY A 260 26.35 -1.74 2.63
CA GLY A 260 26.62 -1.53 1.21
C GLY A 260 25.89 -2.56 0.32
N LEU A 261 25.87 -3.83 0.72
CA LEU A 261 25.08 -4.87 0.06
C LEU A 261 23.57 -4.58 0.10
N LEU A 262 23.07 -4.07 1.22
CA LEU A 262 21.68 -3.63 1.32
C LEU A 262 21.40 -2.49 0.33
N GLY A 263 22.29 -1.50 0.23
CA GLY A 263 22.19 -0.42 -0.76
C GLY A 263 22.23 -0.96 -2.19
N LEU A 264 23.15 -1.88 -2.50
CA LEU A 264 23.25 -2.53 -3.80
C LEU A 264 21.98 -3.35 -4.13
N ASN A 265 21.42 -4.05 -3.13
CA ASN A 265 20.17 -4.77 -3.26
C ASN A 265 19.05 -3.87 -3.81
N PHE A 266 18.92 -2.63 -3.29
CA PHE A 266 17.93 -1.68 -3.80
C PHE A 266 18.24 -1.21 -5.22
N VAL A 267 19.50 -0.95 -5.55
CA VAL A 267 19.88 -0.60 -6.92
C VAL A 267 19.53 -1.73 -7.88
N CYS A 268 19.82 -2.98 -7.51
CA CYS A 268 19.45 -4.15 -8.31
C CYS A 268 17.94 -4.28 -8.50
N ILE A 269 17.15 -4.05 -7.46
CA ILE A 269 15.67 -4.07 -7.55
C ILE A 269 15.19 -3.00 -8.53
N ILE A 270 15.67 -1.76 -8.41
CA ILE A 270 15.25 -0.66 -9.28
C ILE A 270 15.59 -0.96 -10.74
N VAL A 271 16.83 -1.35 -11.00
CA VAL A 271 17.27 -1.70 -12.37
C VAL A 271 16.50 -2.91 -12.87
N GLY A 272 16.26 -3.91 -12.02
CA GLY A 272 15.51 -5.11 -12.34
C GLY A 272 14.06 -4.81 -12.73
N VAL A 273 13.37 -3.99 -11.95
CA VAL A 273 11.99 -3.57 -12.25
C VAL A 273 11.91 -2.71 -13.50
N LEU A 274 12.84 -1.74 -13.69
CA LEU A 274 12.78 -0.82 -14.82
C LEU A 274 13.24 -1.42 -16.17
N LYS A 275 14.13 -2.44 -16.15
CA LYS A 275 14.74 -2.98 -17.38
C LYS A 275 14.42 -4.44 -17.67
N PHE A 276 14.05 -5.21 -16.63
CA PHE A 276 13.94 -6.66 -16.74
C PHE A 276 12.58 -7.18 -16.26
N ASP A 277 11.60 -6.29 -16.02
CA ASP A 277 10.25 -6.61 -15.55
C ASP A 277 10.25 -7.48 -14.28
N PHE A 278 11.24 -7.25 -13.38
CA PHE A 278 11.30 -7.94 -12.10
C PHE A 278 10.06 -7.65 -11.27
N TYR A 279 9.52 -8.73 -10.70
CA TYR A 279 8.40 -8.67 -9.79
C TYR A 279 8.73 -9.40 -8.48
N MET A 280 7.75 -9.82 -7.71
CA MET A 280 7.95 -10.35 -6.34
C MET A 280 8.93 -11.54 -6.26
N ASN A 281 8.96 -12.41 -7.26
CA ASN A 281 9.82 -13.60 -7.24
C ASN A 281 11.31 -13.22 -7.33
N GLU A 282 11.65 -12.37 -8.30
CA GLU A 282 13.00 -11.91 -8.55
C GLU A 282 13.50 -11.03 -7.40
N ILE A 283 12.63 -10.15 -6.90
CA ILE A 283 12.93 -9.29 -5.74
C ILE A 283 13.19 -10.15 -4.50
N SER A 284 12.37 -11.17 -4.24
CA SER A 284 12.57 -12.12 -3.14
C SER A 284 13.93 -12.82 -3.23
N ALA A 285 14.33 -13.25 -4.43
CA ALA A 285 15.61 -13.91 -4.67
C ALA A 285 16.79 -12.97 -4.37
N ILE A 286 16.72 -11.72 -4.80
CA ILE A 286 17.78 -10.71 -4.53
C ILE A 286 17.92 -10.48 -3.02
N PHE A 287 16.81 -10.34 -2.28
CA PHE A 287 16.85 -10.22 -0.82
C PHE A 287 17.45 -11.46 -0.15
N LEU A 288 17.08 -12.66 -0.60
CA LEU A 288 17.61 -13.89 -0.03
C LEU A 288 19.12 -14.00 -0.24
N ILE A 289 19.61 -13.69 -1.44
CA ILE A 289 21.04 -13.62 -1.74
C ILE A 289 21.74 -12.61 -0.81
N MET A 290 21.20 -11.40 -0.68
CA MET A 290 21.74 -10.36 0.20
C MET A 290 21.81 -10.83 1.66
N GLY A 291 20.75 -11.44 2.18
CA GLY A 291 20.70 -11.95 3.56
C GLY A 291 21.78 -13.01 3.82
N ILE A 292 21.86 -14.02 2.96
CA ILE A 292 22.85 -15.11 3.07
C ILE A 292 24.27 -14.55 2.99
N LEU A 293 24.56 -13.70 2.00
CA LEU A 293 25.89 -13.09 1.85
C LEU A 293 26.26 -12.25 3.07
N SER A 294 25.31 -11.50 3.64
CA SER A 294 25.53 -10.71 4.85
C SER A 294 25.93 -11.59 6.04
N GLY A 295 25.23 -12.72 6.23
CA GLY A 295 25.56 -13.71 7.26
C GLY A 295 26.97 -14.28 7.08
N ILE A 296 27.35 -14.65 5.85
CA ILE A 296 28.68 -15.20 5.52
C ILE A 296 29.77 -14.16 5.76
N ILE A 297 29.60 -12.91 5.32
CA ILE A 297 30.57 -11.82 5.48
C ILE A 297 30.81 -11.52 6.96
N CYS A 298 29.77 -11.52 7.77
CA CYS A 298 29.87 -11.35 9.22
C CYS A 298 30.30 -12.61 9.97
N ARG A 299 30.56 -13.70 9.24
CA ARG A 299 31.00 -15.00 9.80
C ARG A 299 30.04 -15.61 10.80
N LEU A 300 28.74 -15.46 10.56
CA LEU A 300 27.72 -16.21 11.32
C LEU A 300 27.83 -17.71 11.02
N HIS A 301 27.60 -18.53 12.05
CA HIS A 301 27.52 -19.96 11.82
C HIS A 301 26.30 -20.31 10.94
N PRO A 302 26.37 -21.31 10.06
CA PRO A 302 25.23 -21.67 9.19
C PRO A 302 23.91 -21.89 9.94
N ASN A 303 23.94 -22.49 11.12
CA ASN A 303 22.77 -22.69 11.96
C ASN A 303 22.18 -21.34 12.43
N ASP A 304 23.05 -20.37 12.79
CA ASP A 304 22.60 -19.03 13.21
C ASP A 304 21.93 -18.28 12.04
N ILE A 305 22.40 -18.49 10.80
CA ILE A 305 21.78 -17.93 9.59
C ILE A 305 20.38 -18.53 9.40
N CYS A 306 20.23 -19.85 9.53
CA CYS A 306 18.94 -20.53 9.43
C CYS A 306 17.97 -20.09 10.53
N ASP A 307 18.45 -20.04 11.78
CA ASP A 307 17.63 -19.62 12.92
C ASP A 307 17.18 -18.17 12.79
N ALA A 308 18.08 -17.28 12.36
CA ALA A 308 17.74 -15.88 12.09
C ALA A 308 16.70 -15.75 10.96
N PHE A 309 16.83 -16.54 9.90
CA PHE A 309 15.82 -16.57 8.83
C PHE A 309 14.46 -17.00 9.35
N LEU A 310 14.39 -18.09 10.10
CA LEU A 310 13.14 -18.59 10.68
C LEU A 310 12.51 -17.59 11.66
N GLU A 311 13.31 -16.92 12.47
CA GLU A 311 12.84 -15.86 13.37
C GLU A 311 12.25 -14.69 12.60
N GLY A 312 12.87 -14.28 11.50
CA GLY A 312 12.33 -13.28 10.59
C GLY A 312 10.99 -13.69 9.98
N CYS A 313 10.87 -14.95 9.55
CA CYS A 313 9.60 -15.51 9.07
C CYS A 313 8.50 -15.48 10.15
N LYS A 314 8.83 -15.80 11.41
CA LYS A 314 7.87 -15.69 12.53
C LYS A 314 7.34 -14.25 12.68
N GLY A 315 8.20 -13.26 12.49
CA GLY A 315 7.80 -11.84 12.49
C GLY A 315 6.80 -11.48 11.40
N MET A 316 6.80 -12.21 10.28
CA MET A 316 5.90 -11.98 9.13
C MET A 316 4.57 -12.74 9.21
N MET A 317 4.34 -13.56 10.23
CA MET A 317 3.11 -14.37 10.34
C MET A 317 1.83 -13.52 10.30
N LEU A 318 1.78 -12.44 11.10
CA LEU A 318 0.61 -11.59 11.16
C LEU A 318 0.33 -10.85 9.85
N PRO A 319 1.32 -10.20 9.19
CA PRO A 319 1.18 -9.69 7.82
C PRO A 319 0.67 -10.73 6.81
N CYS A 320 1.23 -11.93 6.82
CA CYS A 320 0.81 -13.00 5.91
C CYS A 320 -0.65 -13.42 6.12
N LEU A 321 -1.09 -13.54 7.39
CA LEU A 321 -2.48 -13.79 7.72
C LEU A 321 -3.39 -12.65 7.23
N ALA A 322 -2.96 -11.39 7.40
CA ALA A 322 -3.72 -10.24 6.93
C ALA A 322 -3.94 -10.30 5.41
N VAL A 323 -2.89 -10.56 4.63
CA VAL A 323 -2.98 -10.73 3.17
C VAL A 323 -3.97 -11.84 2.80
N ALA A 324 -3.87 -13.01 3.43
CA ALA A 324 -4.74 -14.14 3.15
C ALA A 324 -6.22 -13.81 3.42
N MET A 325 -6.51 -13.14 4.55
CA MET A 325 -7.88 -12.78 4.94
C MET A 325 -8.50 -11.71 4.03
N CYS A 326 -7.71 -10.71 3.58
CA CYS A 326 -8.18 -9.72 2.62
C CYS A 326 -8.52 -10.37 1.26
N LYS A 327 -7.68 -11.29 0.79
CA LYS A 327 -7.98 -12.08 -0.43
C LYS A 327 -9.21 -12.97 -0.25
N ALA A 328 -9.42 -13.54 0.94
CA ALA A 328 -10.63 -14.32 1.23
C ALA A 328 -11.91 -13.48 1.10
N ALA A 329 -11.91 -12.25 1.62
CA ALA A 329 -13.05 -11.33 1.49
C ALA A 329 -13.40 -11.04 0.02
N THR A 330 -12.38 -10.74 -0.80
CA THR A 330 -12.57 -10.52 -2.24
C THR A 330 -13.14 -11.77 -2.94
N ILE A 331 -12.61 -12.96 -2.65
CA ILE A 331 -13.07 -14.23 -3.23
C ILE A 331 -14.53 -14.52 -2.87
N LEU A 332 -14.98 -14.16 -1.67
CA LEU A 332 -16.39 -14.34 -1.30
C LEU A 332 -17.33 -13.49 -2.16
N LEU A 333 -17.00 -12.22 -2.38
CA LEU A 333 -17.77 -11.31 -3.24
C LEU A 333 -17.81 -11.78 -4.69
N ASP A 334 -16.67 -12.26 -5.21
CA ASP A 334 -16.57 -12.78 -6.58
C ASP A 334 -17.37 -14.06 -6.76
N ASN A 335 -17.28 -15.02 -5.83
CA ASN A 335 -18.01 -16.27 -5.88
C ASN A 335 -19.54 -16.08 -5.77
N ALA A 336 -19.96 -15.08 -5.00
CA ALA A 336 -21.35 -14.70 -4.88
C ALA A 336 -21.87 -13.89 -6.08
N LYS A 337 -20.99 -13.51 -7.02
CA LYS A 337 -21.30 -12.65 -8.18
C LYS A 337 -21.90 -11.30 -7.78
N VAL A 338 -21.50 -10.78 -6.63
CA VAL A 338 -21.98 -9.50 -6.08
C VAL A 338 -21.09 -8.35 -6.51
N MET A 339 -19.85 -8.64 -6.91
CA MET A 339 -18.87 -7.63 -7.28
C MET A 339 -19.34 -6.76 -8.45
N ASP A 340 -19.79 -7.38 -9.54
CA ASP A 340 -20.26 -6.66 -10.73
C ASP A 340 -21.52 -5.82 -10.42
N THR A 341 -22.39 -6.30 -9.52
CA THR A 341 -23.55 -5.54 -9.06
C THR A 341 -23.16 -4.30 -8.27
N ILE A 342 -22.17 -4.40 -7.39
CA ILE A 342 -21.64 -3.24 -6.66
C ILE A 342 -21.14 -2.19 -7.64
N ILE A 343 -20.39 -2.60 -8.66
CA ILE A 343 -19.86 -1.70 -9.69
C ILE A 343 -20.99 -1.04 -10.48
N TYR A 344 -22.01 -1.79 -10.87
CA TYR A 344 -23.18 -1.29 -11.60
C TYR A 344 -23.87 -0.16 -10.83
N TYR A 345 -24.15 -0.37 -9.53
CA TYR A 345 -24.78 0.68 -8.72
C TYR A 345 -23.86 1.87 -8.48
N LEU A 346 -22.57 1.64 -8.28
CA LEU A 346 -21.60 2.74 -8.12
C LEU A 346 -21.49 3.58 -9.41
N ALA A 347 -21.51 2.94 -10.58
CA ALA A 347 -21.49 3.64 -11.85
C ALA A 347 -22.79 4.47 -12.06
N GLY A 348 -23.95 3.90 -11.71
CA GLY A 348 -25.23 4.61 -11.80
C GLY A 348 -25.33 5.83 -10.89
N MET A 349 -24.51 5.93 -9.85
CA MET A 349 -24.44 7.13 -9.00
C MET A 349 -23.83 8.36 -9.69
N LEU A 350 -23.22 8.19 -10.87
CA LEU A 350 -22.68 9.33 -11.64
C LEU A 350 -23.75 10.35 -12.06
N ASP A 351 -24.96 9.88 -12.29
CA ASP A 351 -26.08 10.75 -12.71
C ASP A 351 -26.45 11.81 -11.65
N ILE A 352 -25.97 11.65 -10.42
CA ILE A 352 -26.20 12.60 -9.32
C ILE A 352 -25.35 13.87 -9.47
N PHE A 353 -24.22 13.79 -10.19
CA PHE A 353 -23.24 14.88 -10.25
C PHE A 353 -23.53 15.86 -11.40
N PRO A 354 -23.41 17.19 -11.17
CA PRO A 354 -23.39 18.17 -12.25
C PRO A 354 -22.27 17.88 -13.25
N SER A 355 -22.50 18.17 -14.55
CA SER A 355 -21.52 17.88 -15.61
C SER A 355 -20.13 18.47 -15.35
N SER A 356 -20.06 19.64 -14.69
CA SER A 356 -18.78 20.30 -14.34
C SER A 356 -17.92 19.55 -13.34
N ILE A 357 -18.48 18.60 -12.58
CA ILE A 357 -17.76 17.84 -11.53
C ILE A 357 -17.90 16.33 -11.68
N ILE A 358 -18.37 15.86 -12.83
CA ILE A 358 -18.56 14.43 -13.10
C ILE A 358 -17.25 13.65 -12.88
N ALA A 359 -16.10 14.20 -13.31
CA ALA A 359 -14.81 13.55 -13.08
C ALA A 359 -14.51 13.30 -11.60
N PHE A 360 -14.92 14.23 -10.73
CA PHE A 360 -14.82 14.05 -9.28
C PHE A 360 -15.83 12.99 -8.78
N GLY A 361 -17.01 12.92 -9.37
CA GLY A 361 -17.97 11.84 -9.13
C GLY A 361 -17.39 10.46 -9.50
N MET A 362 -16.74 10.36 -10.66
CA MET A 362 -16.01 9.14 -11.04
C MET A 362 -14.92 8.76 -10.03
N PHE A 363 -14.18 9.75 -9.52
CA PHE A 363 -13.19 9.53 -8.45
C PHE A 363 -13.85 8.97 -7.18
N ILE A 364 -14.95 9.52 -6.71
CA ILE A 364 -15.65 9.03 -5.51
C ILE A 364 -16.08 7.57 -5.70
N ILE A 365 -16.60 7.22 -6.89
CA ILE A 365 -16.99 5.84 -7.20
C ILE A 365 -15.77 4.92 -7.15
N GLN A 366 -14.64 5.33 -7.74
CA GLN A 366 -13.40 4.55 -7.71
C GLN A 366 -12.86 4.40 -6.29
N ASP A 367 -12.93 5.46 -5.49
CA ASP A 367 -12.51 5.48 -4.09
C ASP A 367 -13.35 4.52 -3.23
N CYS A 368 -14.69 4.55 -3.41
CA CYS A 368 -15.59 3.58 -2.78
C CYS A 368 -15.33 2.15 -3.24
N PHE A 369 -15.04 1.97 -4.53
CA PHE A 369 -14.74 0.67 -5.09
C PHE A 369 -13.43 0.09 -4.54
N ASN A 370 -12.41 0.92 -4.37
CA ASN A 370 -11.12 0.51 -3.79
C ASN A 370 -11.25 0.02 -2.33
N LEU A 371 -12.26 0.50 -1.58
CA LEU A 371 -12.53 -0.05 -0.25
C LEU A 371 -12.87 -1.54 -0.29
N LEU A 372 -13.44 -2.02 -1.40
CA LEU A 372 -13.87 -3.41 -1.61
C LEU A 372 -12.81 -4.23 -2.32
N VAL A 373 -12.10 -3.64 -3.28
CA VAL A 373 -11.10 -4.28 -4.13
C VAL A 373 -9.78 -3.50 -4.07
N PRO A 374 -9.02 -3.64 -2.97
CA PRO A 374 -7.76 -2.91 -2.80
C PRO A 374 -6.62 -3.54 -3.65
N SER A 375 -6.80 -3.53 -4.97
CA SER A 375 -5.86 -4.08 -5.93
C SER A 375 -5.88 -3.23 -7.19
N SER A 376 -4.85 -2.43 -7.42
CA SER A 376 -4.75 -1.46 -8.51
C SER A 376 -5.06 -2.07 -9.88
N SER A 377 -4.38 -3.15 -10.27
CA SER A 377 -4.63 -3.82 -11.54
C SER A 377 -6.00 -4.52 -11.60
N GLY A 378 -6.45 -5.09 -10.47
CA GLY A 378 -7.76 -5.72 -10.35
C GLY A 378 -8.88 -4.70 -10.48
N GLN A 379 -8.79 -3.59 -9.77
CA GLN A 379 -9.73 -2.48 -9.85
C GLN A 379 -9.79 -1.90 -11.27
N ALA A 380 -8.63 -1.64 -11.90
CA ALA A 380 -8.56 -1.16 -13.27
C ALA A 380 -9.25 -2.12 -14.25
N ALA A 381 -8.96 -3.42 -14.15
CA ALA A 381 -9.53 -4.43 -15.06
C ALA A 381 -11.06 -4.53 -14.97
N ILE A 382 -11.64 -4.24 -13.80
CA ILE A 382 -13.08 -4.33 -13.59
C ILE A 382 -13.76 -2.99 -13.88
N SER A 383 -13.20 -1.87 -13.38
CA SER A 383 -13.88 -0.56 -13.44
C SER A 383 -13.64 0.20 -14.75
N MET A 384 -12.43 0.14 -15.33
CA MET A 384 -12.08 0.96 -16.51
C MET A 384 -12.86 0.61 -17.77
N PRO A 385 -13.23 -0.66 -18.06
CA PRO A 385 -14.10 -0.98 -19.19
C PRO A 385 -15.48 -0.29 -19.12
N ILE A 386 -15.93 0.09 -17.91
CA ILE A 386 -17.17 0.83 -17.69
C ILE A 386 -16.87 2.32 -17.70
N MET A 387 -15.86 2.76 -16.96
CA MET A 387 -15.58 4.18 -16.75
C MET A 387 -15.04 4.87 -17.99
N ALA A 388 -14.29 4.18 -18.87
CA ALA A 388 -13.77 4.79 -20.08
C ALA A 388 -14.88 5.11 -21.11
N PRO A 389 -15.78 4.18 -21.51
CA PRO A 389 -16.93 4.51 -22.35
C PRO A 389 -17.91 5.49 -21.69
N LEU A 390 -18.06 5.42 -20.37
CA LEU A 390 -18.91 6.34 -19.64
C LEU A 390 -18.37 7.77 -19.69
N ALA A 391 -17.04 7.95 -19.62
CA ALA A 391 -16.41 9.26 -19.80
C ALA A 391 -16.76 9.85 -21.17
N ASP A 392 -16.72 9.06 -22.25
CA ASP A 392 -17.10 9.49 -23.60
C ASP A 392 -18.56 9.97 -23.63
N ILE A 393 -19.48 9.25 -22.98
CA ILE A 393 -20.91 9.57 -22.91
C ILE A 393 -21.16 10.88 -22.17
N VAL A 394 -20.43 11.14 -21.08
CA VAL A 394 -20.62 12.34 -20.25
C VAL A 394 -19.74 13.52 -20.69
N GLY A 395 -19.06 13.41 -21.84
CA GLY A 395 -18.23 14.48 -22.42
C GLY A 395 -16.89 14.70 -21.72
N LEU A 396 -16.37 13.71 -21.03
CA LEU A 396 -15.02 13.69 -20.44
C LEU A 396 -14.04 12.97 -21.37
N THR A 397 -12.76 13.32 -21.26
CA THR A 397 -11.71 12.52 -21.92
C THR A 397 -11.48 11.22 -21.13
N ARG A 398 -11.16 10.14 -21.83
CA ARG A 398 -10.78 8.87 -21.20
C ARG A 398 -9.56 9.03 -20.30
N GLN A 399 -8.66 9.95 -20.65
CA GLN A 399 -7.51 10.29 -19.81
C GLN A 399 -7.93 10.86 -18.45
N THR A 400 -8.96 11.69 -18.40
CA THR A 400 -9.54 12.22 -17.15
C THR A 400 -10.15 11.09 -16.31
N ALA A 401 -10.83 10.12 -16.95
CA ALA A 401 -11.34 8.94 -16.25
C ALA A 401 -10.19 8.09 -15.64
N VAL A 402 -9.07 7.97 -16.35
CA VAL A 402 -7.87 7.31 -15.81
C VAL A 402 -7.30 8.08 -14.60
N PHE A 403 -7.33 9.41 -14.60
CA PHE A 403 -6.93 10.18 -13.41
C PHE A 403 -7.88 9.96 -12.24
N ALA A 404 -9.19 9.94 -12.47
CA ALA A 404 -10.18 9.63 -11.43
C ALA A 404 -9.94 8.26 -10.82
N PHE A 405 -9.65 7.25 -11.64
CA PHE A 405 -9.25 5.92 -11.20
C PHE A 405 -7.95 5.97 -10.38
N THR A 406 -6.92 6.65 -10.88
CA THR A 406 -5.60 6.69 -10.23
C THR A 406 -5.67 7.28 -8.82
N PHE A 407 -6.44 8.36 -8.62
CA PHE A 407 -6.66 8.95 -7.31
C PHE A 407 -7.46 8.03 -6.39
N GLY A 408 -8.54 7.41 -6.89
CA GLY A 408 -9.37 6.49 -6.12
C GLY A 408 -8.62 5.24 -5.67
N ASP A 409 -7.76 4.68 -6.53
CA ASP A 409 -6.88 3.57 -6.17
C ASP A 409 -5.84 3.98 -5.10
N ALA A 410 -5.26 5.17 -5.21
CA ALA A 410 -4.14 5.57 -4.36
C ALA A 410 -4.56 6.02 -2.96
N PHE A 411 -5.59 6.85 -2.85
CA PHE A 411 -5.87 7.58 -1.61
C PHE A 411 -6.55 6.73 -0.57
N THR A 412 -7.45 5.86 -0.97
CA THR A 412 -8.14 4.97 -0.05
C THR A 412 -7.31 3.79 0.41
N ASN A 413 -6.29 3.36 -0.34
CA ASN A 413 -5.44 2.22 0.04
C ASN A 413 -4.76 2.36 1.41
N CYS A 414 -4.70 3.58 1.97
CA CYS A 414 -4.13 3.86 3.27
C CYS A 414 -5.07 3.57 4.46
N ILE A 415 -6.37 3.32 4.21
CA ILE A 415 -7.37 3.21 5.29
C ILE A 415 -8.00 1.81 5.40
N PRO A 416 -8.43 1.12 4.30
CA PRO A 416 -9.34 0.01 4.48
C PRO A 416 -8.73 -1.10 5.33
N PRO A 417 -9.47 -1.59 6.33
CA PRO A 417 -9.06 -2.82 7.01
C PRO A 417 -8.99 -4.03 6.07
N ALA A 418 -9.64 -3.93 4.91
CA ALA A 418 -9.57 -4.93 3.84
C ALA A 418 -8.24 -4.89 3.06
N SER A 419 -7.47 -3.80 3.15
CA SER A 419 -6.14 -3.71 2.52
C SER A 419 -5.12 -4.54 3.30
N GLY A 420 -4.66 -5.63 2.70
CA GLY A 420 -3.62 -6.48 3.26
C GLY A 420 -2.31 -5.72 3.51
N ALA A 421 -1.95 -4.82 2.61
CA ALA A 421 -0.77 -3.97 2.76
C ALA A 421 -0.91 -3.06 4.00
N THR A 422 -2.03 -2.33 4.13
CA THR A 422 -2.26 -1.43 5.27
C THR A 422 -2.18 -2.17 6.60
N MET A 423 -2.89 -3.30 6.73
CA MET A 423 -2.88 -4.05 7.97
C MET A 423 -1.52 -4.67 8.27
N SER A 424 -0.76 -5.04 7.24
CA SER A 424 0.61 -5.54 7.38
C SER A 424 1.56 -4.46 7.90
N TYR A 425 1.54 -3.26 7.34
CA TYR A 425 2.33 -2.13 7.84
C TYR A 425 2.03 -1.83 9.32
N LEU A 426 0.74 -1.76 9.67
CA LEU A 426 0.32 -1.49 11.05
C LEU A 426 0.75 -2.59 12.02
N ALA A 427 0.64 -3.85 11.60
CA ALA A 427 1.07 -5.00 12.40
C ALA A 427 2.59 -4.98 12.62
N MET A 428 3.39 -4.76 11.57
CA MET A 428 4.85 -4.69 11.66
C MET A 428 5.33 -3.50 12.50
N ALA A 429 4.65 -2.37 12.40
CA ALA A 429 4.93 -1.21 13.24
C ALA A 429 4.33 -1.31 14.65
N ASN A 430 3.53 -2.36 14.94
CA ASN A 430 2.77 -2.50 16.18
C ASN A 430 2.00 -1.23 16.54
N VAL A 431 1.24 -0.69 15.57
CA VAL A 431 0.42 0.52 15.72
C VAL A 431 -1.06 0.15 15.61
N PRO A 432 -1.90 0.46 16.60
CA PRO A 432 -3.33 0.19 16.54
C PRO A 432 -4.00 0.97 15.40
N TYR A 433 -4.85 0.29 14.63
CA TYR A 433 -5.59 0.86 13.50
C TYR A 433 -6.27 2.20 13.82
N LYS A 434 -6.93 2.31 14.98
CA LYS A 434 -7.62 3.55 15.42
C LYS A 434 -6.66 4.75 15.52
N LYS A 435 -5.41 4.52 15.94
CA LYS A 435 -4.38 5.58 16.05
C LYS A 435 -3.92 6.01 14.65
N TRP A 436 -3.71 5.05 13.77
CA TRP A 436 -3.38 5.30 12.37
C TRP A 436 -4.50 6.04 11.63
N ALA A 437 -5.73 5.54 11.70
CA ALA A 437 -6.87 6.17 11.05
C ALA A 437 -7.03 7.64 11.47
N ARG A 438 -6.89 7.95 12.77
CA ARG A 438 -6.95 9.33 13.27
C ARG A 438 -5.81 10.20 12.71
N PHE A 439 -4.65 9.61 12.45
CA PHE A 439 -3.50 10.31 11.89
C PHE A 439 -3.69 10.59 10.40
N ILE A 440 -4.16 9.61 9.61
CA ILE A 440 -4.20 9.72 8.15
C ILE A 440 -5.46 10.42 7.61
N LEU A 441 -6.61 10.33 8.30
CA LEU A 441 -7.88 10.90 7.85
C LEU A 441 -7.83 12.39 7.48
N PRO A 442 -7.19 13.29 8.26
CA PRO A 442 -7.09 14.69 7.85
C PRO A 442 -6.32 14.87 6.54
N LEU A 443 -5.29 14.06 6.31
CA LEU A 443 -4.48 14.11 5.09
C LEU A 443 -5.27 13.61 3.88
N ILE A 444 -6.10 12.57 4.04
CA ILE A 444 -7.00 12.10 2.99
C ILE A 444 -7.99 13.19 2.59
N GLY A 445 -8.54 13.94 3.55
CA GLY A 445 -9.36 15.11 3.23
C GLY A 445 -8.63 16.14 2.36
N MET A 446 -7.34 16.38 2.62
CA MET A 446 -6.51 17.24 1.75
C MET A 446 -6.29 16.62 0.37
N TRP A 447 -6.06 15.32 0.27
CA TRP A 447 -5.94 14.62 -1.02
C TRP A 447 -7.23 14.69 -1.84
N TRP A 448 -8.40 14.60 -1.21
CA TRP A 448 -9.69 14.78 -1.87
C TRP A 448 -9.85 16.18 -2.46
N ILE A 449 -9.37 17.22 -1.75
CA ILE A 449 -9.34 18.60 -2.27
C ILE A 449 -8.41 18.67 -3.49
N VAL A 450 -7.25 18.06 -3.42
CA VAL A 450 -6.30 17.98 -4.55
C VAL A 450 -6.96 17.26 -5.73
N ALA A 451 -7.59 16.10 -5.50
CA ALA A 451 -8.32 15.37 -6.54
C ALA A 451 -9.42 16.24 -7.18
N PHE A 452 -10.23 16.91 -6.36
CA PHE A 452 -11.27 17.82 -6.86
C PHE A 452 -10.69 18.90 -7.78
N CYS A 453 -9.66 19.61 -7.32
CA CYS A 453 -9.05 20.70 -8.09
C CYS A 453 -8.45 20.20 -9.42
N PHE A 454 -7.67 19.10 -9.36
CA PHE A 454 -7.03 18.58 -10.56
C PHE A 454 -8.03 17.95 -11.54
N LEU A 455 -9.01 17.20 -11.07
CA LEU A 455 -10.02 16.58 -11.95
C LEU A 455 -10.91 17.65 -12.60
N THR A 456 -11.34 18.66 -11.84
CA THR A 456 -12.10 19.79 -12.40
C THR A 456 -11.27 20.56 -13.43
N TYR A 457 -9.99 20.81 -13.16
CA TYR A 457 -9.10 21.46 -14.12
C TYR A 457 -8.84 20.58 -15.35
N ALA A 458 -8.61 19.27 -15.17
CA ALA A 458 -8.46 18.33 -16.28
C ALA A 458 -9.69 18.31 -17.20
N THR A 459 -10.89 18.36 -16.60
CA THR A 459 -12.16 18.47 -17.35
C THR A 459 -12.22 19.78 -18.12
N ALA A 460 -11.88 20.91 -17.49
CA ALA A 460 -11.95 22.24 -18.11
C ALA A 460 -11.01 22.41 -19.32
N ILE A 461 -9.82 21.77 -19.26
CA ILE A 461 -8.84 21.84 -20.37
C ILE A 461 -8.99 20.70 -21.38
N HIS A 462 -10.01 19.82 -21.22
CA HIS A 462 -10.18 18.60 -22.02
C HIS A 462 -8.85 17.84 -22.14
N LEU A 463 -8.27 17.45 -20.97
CA LEU A 463 -6.93 16.86 -20.88
C LEU A 463 -6.83 15.61 -21.76
N GLY A 464 -6.13 15.74 -22.91
CA GLY A 464 -5.92 14.66 -23.88
C GLY A 464 -4.70 13.80 -23.57
N PRO A 465 -4.41 12.76 -24.40
CA PRO A 465 -5.06 12.42 -25.67
C PRO A 465 -6.45 11.82 -25.46
N VAL A 466 -7.26 12.01 -26.49
CA VAL A 466 -8.68 11.62 -26.55
C VAL A 466 -8.84 10.13 -26.41
#